data_05f768eb71bc6b55532d3be417156f21
#
_entry.id   05f768eb71bc6b55532d3be417156f21
#
_cell.length_a   1.000
_cell.length_b   1.000
_cell.length_c   1.000
_cell.angle_alpha   90.00
_cell.angle_beta   90.00
_cell.angle_gamma   90.00
#
_symmetry.space_group_name_H-M   'P 1'
#
loop_
_entity.id
_entity.type
_entity.pdbx_description
1 polymer ?
#
loop_
_entity_poly.entity_id
_entity_poly.type
_entity_poly.pdbx_seq_one_letter_code
_entity_poly.pdbx_strand_id
1 'polypeptide(L)'
;RYAPVVGPQLDDLGRRVRDAGLHVVSGRLVAPSQGGQSWFAHGSLLSGLWLDNQVRYELMLGSGRETLIDDFRSAGYRTVALMPAITMAWPEGIRFGYDEVYAHEDIGYAGPPLNWVTMPDQFTWSFLERTIRTREPSRPLFAEIGLISSHAPWTPILPVLDDWEGIGDGSVFQPWEGAGEPPQELWRDTDRVREHYAMSVGYAVGVVTSYAERYVDDSTLLIVLGDHQPAPLITGDDAPWDVPVHVISGDPDLLEPFLDWGFVSGAWPGPGGETLGVDYFRDWFLHAYSGDAIRTPVRHAAGGAKPDG
;
A
#
# COMPACT_ATOMS: atom_id res chain seq x y z
N ARG A 1 18.82 6.67 -6.66
CA ARG A 1 19.12 7.77 -5.74
C ARG A 1 18.95 7.34 -4.28
N TYR A 2 17.82 6.71 -3.91
CA TYR A 2 17.49 6.31 -2.54
C TYR A 2 17.95 4.90 -2.14
N ALA A 3 18.51 4.14 -3.05
CA ALA A 3 19.01 2.80 -2.81
C ALA A 3 19.97 2.69 -1.60
N PRO A 4 20.85 3.66 -1.29
CA PRO A 4 21.68 3.55 -0.09
C PRO A 4 20.92 3.57 1.24
N VAL A 5 19.71 4.15 1.30
CA VAL A 5 18.89 4.22 2.51
C VAL A 5 17.81 3.15 2.52
N VAL A 6 17.09 2.97 1.41
CA VAL A 6 15.98 2.01 1.31
C VAL A 6 16.47 0.59 0.99
N GLY A 7 17.60 0.46 0.28
CA GLY A 7 18.16 -0.84 -0.10
C GLY A 7 18.38 -1.80 1.06
N PRO A 8 19.05 -1.38 2.14
CA PRO A 8 19.22 -2.23 3.32
C PRO A 8 17.89 -2.74 3.91
N GLN A 9 16.81 -1.97 3.80
CA GLN A 9 15.48 -2.38 4.27
C GLN A 9 14.87 -3.44 3.36
N LEU A 10 15.08 -3.34 2.04
CA LEU A 10 14.64 -4.37 1.08
C LEU A 10 15.46 -5.66 1.24
N ASP A 11 16.77 -5.55 1.50
CA ASP A 11 17.62 -6.72 1.78
C ASP A 11 17.16 -7.40 3.06
N ASP A 12 16.82 -6.62 4.11
CA ASP A 12 16.29 -7.13 5.37
C ASP A 12 14.92 -7.80 5.17
N LEU A 13 14.01 -7.18 4.42
CA LEU A 13 12.72 -7.77 4.03
C LEU A 13 12.94 -9.14 3.38
N GLY A 14 13.76 -9.21 2.33
CA GLY A 14 14.00 -10.45 1.60
C GLY A 14 14.66 -11.55 2.45
N ARG A 15 15.51 -11.17 3.40
CA ARG A 15 16.14 -12.09 4.34
C ARG A 15 15.16 -12.60 5.39
N ARG A 16 14.49 -11.70 6.12
CA ARG A 16 13.60 -12.05 7.25
C ARG A 16 12.37 -12.83 6.80
N VAL A 17 11.77 -12.45 5.66
CA VAL A 17 10.67 -13.19 5.05
C VAL A 17 11.08 -14.64 4.77
N ARG A 18 12.24 -14.85 4.17
CA ARG A 18 12.77 -16.20 3.91
C ARG A 18 13.11 -16.96 5.20
N ASP A 19 13.72 -16.29 6.19
CA ASP A 19 14.08 -16.89 7.47
C ASP A 19 12.83 -17.33 8.27
N ALA A 20 11.69 -16.64 8.05
CA ALA A 20 10.38 -17.01 8.58
C ALA A 20 9.67 -18.13 7.78
N GLY A 21 10.28 -18.66 6.72
CA GLY A 21 9.67 -19.68 5.86
C GLY A 21 8.66 -19.12 4.86
N LEU A 22 8.63 -17.81 4.66
CA LEU A 22 7.76 -17.13 3.70
C LEU A 22 8.47 -16.90 2.37
N HIS A 23 7.68 -16.53 1.37
CA HIS A 23 8.14 -16.20 0.03
C HIS A 23 7.77 -14.76 -0.33
N VAL A 24 8.63 -14.09 -1.12
CA VAL A 24 8.35 -12.75 -1.64
C VAL A 24 8.71 -12.69 -3.12
N VAL A 25 7.82 -12.08 -3.90
CA VAL A 25 8.09 -11.68 -5.29
C VAL A 25 7.85 -10.18 -5.45
N SER A 26 8.59 -9.54 -6.33
CA SER A 26 8.52 -8.10 -6.49
C SER A 26 8.52 -7.68 -7.94
N GLY A 27 7.76 -6.64 -8.24
CA GLY A 27 7.62 -6.05 -9.57
C GLY A 27 7.28 -4.58 -9.49
N ARG A 28 6.74 -4.06 -10.59
CA ARG A 28 6.35 -2.64 -10.70
C ARG A 28 5.05 -2.50 -11.46
N LEU A 29 4.27 -1.49 -11.11
CA LEU A 29 3.10 -1.03 -11.86
C LEU A 29 3.21 0.48 -12.09
N VAL A 30 2.62 0.99 -13.17
CA VAL A 30 2.54 2.43 -13.44
C VAL A 30 1.35 3.02 -12.70
N ALA A 31 1.59 4.05 -11.88
CA ALA A 31 0.55 4.78 -11.19
C ALA A 31 -0.09 5.87 -12.08
N PRO A 32 -1.35 6.25 -11.87
CA PRO A 32 -2.03 7.27 -12.66
C PRO A 32 -1.74 8.70 -12.22
N SER A 33 -0.99 8.88 -11.13
CA SER A 33 -0.68 10.18 -10.54
C SER A 33 0.74 10.24 -9.98
N GLN A 34 1.22 11.45 -9.70
CA GLN A 34 2.50 11.73 -9.06
C GLN A 34 2.35 12.87 -8.06
N GLY A 35 2.96 12.73 -6.89
CA GLY A 35 3.01 13.78 -5.87
C GLY A 35 1.72 13.99 -5.09
N GLY A 36 0.77 13.05 -5.17
CA GLY A 36 -0.50 13.08 -4.47
C GLY A 36 -1.63 12.46 -5.26
N GLN A 37 -2.87 12.68 -4.79
CA GLN A 37 -4.09 12.14 -5.39
C GLN A 37 -4.16 10.61 -5.34
N SER A 38 -3.79 10.04 -4.20
CA SER A 38 -3.80 8.59 -3.92
C SER A 38 -5.09 7.91 -4.32
N TRP A 39 -6.24 8.59 -4.21
CA TRP A 39 -7.55 8.05 -4.59
C TRP A 39 -7.67 7.67 -6.08
N PHE A 40 -6.85 8.29 -6.97
CA PHE A 40 -6.82 7.85 -8.38
C PHE A 40 -6.14 6.50 -8.52
N ALA A 41 -5.05 6.26 -7.79
CA ALA A 41 -4.35 4.99 -7.81
C ALA A 41 -5.21 3.87 -7.21
N HIS A 42 -5.79 4.09 -6.01
CA HIS A 42 -6.72 3.16 -5.39
C HIS A 42 -7.92 2.85 -6.30
N GLY A 43 -8.57 3.89 -6.80
CA GLY A 43 -9.70 3.73 -7.72
C GLY A 43 -9.34 3.00 -9.01
N SER A 44 -8.16 3.26 -9.59
CA SER A 44 -7.70 2.58 -10.80
C SER A 44 -7.44 1.10 -10.55
N LEU A 45 -6.71 0.78 -9.48
CA LEU A 45 -6.40 -0.60 -9.11
C LEU A 45 -7.66 -1.41 -8.85
N LEU A 46 -8.61 -0.85 -8.09
CA LEU A 46 -9.84 -1.53 -7.70
C LEU A 46 -10.86 -1.66 -8.83
N SER A 47 -10.98 -0.63 -9.69
CA SER A 47 -12.01 -0.62 -10.75
C SER A 47 -11.57 -1.20 -12.08
N GLY A 48 -10.27 -1.34 -12.31
CA GLY A 48 -9.71 -1.70 -13.61
C GLY A 48 -9.88 -0.59 -14.66
N LEU A 49 -9.91 0.69 -14.23
CA LEU A 49 -10.00 1.85 -15.11
C LEU A 49 -8.84 2.80 -14.84
N TRP A 50 -8.28 3.41 -15.89
CA TRP A 50 -7.27 4.44 -15.72
C TRP A 50 -7.90 5.76 -15.28
N LEU A 51 -7.74 6.10 -14.00
CA LEU A 51 -8.31 7.29 -13.35
C LEU A 51 -7.19 8.28 -13.07
N ASP A 52 -6.97 9.22 -13.95
CA ASP A 52 -5.90 10.22 -13.89
C ASP A 52 -6.41 11.65 -13.61
N ASN A 53 -7.72 11.80 -13.41
CA ASN A 53 -8.33 13.07 -13.07
C ASN A 53 -9.65 12.89 -12.31
N GLN A 54 -10.07 13.98 -11.64
CA GLN A 54 -11.23 13.98 -10.75
C GLN A 54 -12.54 13.64 -11.49
N VAL A 55 -12.70 14.05 -12.73
CA VAL A 55 -13.95 13.79 -13.50
C VAL A 55 -14.09 12.29 -13.77
N ARG A 56 -13.02 11.62 -14.19
CA ARG A 56 -13.02 10.17 -14.41
C ARG A 56 -13.31 9.41 -13.11
N TYR A 57 -12.71 9.85 -12.00
CA TYR A 57 -12.94 9.25 -10.68
C TYR A 57 -14.41 9.37 -10.26
N GLU A 58 -15.01 10.56 -10.37
CA GLU A 58 -16.42 10.79 -10.03
C GLU A 58 -17.39 10.02 -10.95
N LEU A 59 -17.08 9.95 -12.25
CA LEU A 59 -17.84 9.14 -13.19
C LEU A 59 -17.78 7.66 -12.86
N MET A 60 -16.61 7.14 -12.49
CA MET A 60 -16.47 5.75 -12.04
C MET A 60 -17.32 5.50 -10.81
N LEU A 61 -17.21 6.34 -9.77
CA LEU A 61 -18.03 6.22 -8.55
C LEU A 61 -19.54 6.32 -8.79
N GLY A 62 -19.95 7.10 -9.79
CA GLY A 62 -21.36 7.28 -10.16
C GLY A 62 -21.91 6.23 -11.12
N SER A 63 -21.06 5.41 -11.75
CA SER A 63 -21.43 4.49 -12.82
C SER A 63 -22.06 3.18 -12.32
N GLY A 64 -21.91 2.83 -11.04
CA GLY A 64 -22.25 1.49 -10.52
C GLY A 64 -21.34 0.38 -11.05
N ARG A 65 -20.15 0.72 -11.56
CA ARG A 65 -19.16 -0.28 -11.99
C ARG A 65 -18.74 -1.13 -10.79
N GLU A 66 -18.80 -2.43 -10.96
CA GLU A 66 -18.25 -3.39 -10.00
C GLU A 66 -16.74 -3.23 -9.89
N THR A 67 -16.25 -3.31 -8.67
CA THR A 67 -14.84 -3.20 -8.31
C THR A 67 -14.32 -4.52 -7.77
N LEU A 68 -13.02 -4.64 -7.56
CA LEU A 68 -12.41 -5.79 -6.92
C LEU A 68 -13.02 -6.09 -5.54
N ILE A 69 -13.54 -5.07 -4.86
CA ILE A 69 -14.25 -5.22 -3.57
C ILE A 69 -15.56 -6.00 -3.76
N ASP A 70 -16.33 -5.67 -4.81
CA ASP A 70 -17.55 -6.39 -5.15
C ASP A 70 -17.26 -7.83 -5.54
N ASP A 71 -16.15 -8.08 -6.24
CA ASP A 71 -15.71 -9.42 -6.62
C ASP A 71 -15.40 -10.26 -5.37
N PHE A 72 -14.62 -9.74 -4.42
CA PHE A 72 -14.31 -10.42 -3.16
C PHE A 72 -15.57 -10.64 -2.30
N ARG A 73 -16.44 -9.64 -2.20
CA ARG A 73 -17.70 -9.77 -1.46
C ARG A 73 -18.60 -10.85 -2.07
N SER A 74 -18.68 -10.91 -3.39
CA SER A 74 -19.44 -11.93 -4.11
C SER A 74 -18.86 -13.34 -3.94
N ALA A 75 -17.54 -13.44 -3.74
CA ALA A 75 -16.85 -14.68 -3.37
C ALA A 75 -16.99 -15.05 -1.88
N GLY A 76 -17.74 -14.26 -1.08
CA GLY A 76 -18.02 -14.55 0.33
C GLY A 76 -17.01 -13.96 1.33
N TYR A 77 -16.07 -13.16 0.86
CA TYR A 77 -15.13 -12.46 1.75
C TYR A 77 -15.83 -11.34 2.52
N ARG A 78 -15.35 -11.07 3.71
CA ARG A 78 -15.61 -9.83 4.44
C ARG A 78 -14.65 -8.76 3.87
N THR A 79 -15.20 -7.62 3.44
CA THR A 79 -14.42 -6.56 2.79
C THR A 79 -14.28 -5.36 3.70
N VAL A 80 -13.04 -4.93 3.95
CA VAL A 80 -12.71 -3.88 4.91
C VAL A 80 -11.79 -2.83 4.27
N ALA A 81 -12.12 -1.55 4.49
CA ALA A 81 -11.21 -0.43 4.26
C ALA A 81 -10.66 0.07 5.60
N LEU A 82 -9.33 0.16 5.72
CA LEU A 82 -8.64 0.71 6.88
C LEU A 82 -7.83 1.93 6.44
N MET A 83 -8.38 3.14 6.70
CA MET A 83 -7.93 4.40 6.10
C MET A 83 -7.57 5.45 7.17
N PRO A 84 -6.44 5.28 7.89
CA PRO A 84 -6.03 6.16 8.99
C PRO A 84 -5.81 7.63 8.58
N ALA A 85 -5.55 7.90 7.31
CA ALA A 85 -5.37 9.26 6.80
C ALA A 85 -6.67 10.06 6.65
N ILE A 86 -7.81 9.38 6.64
CA ILE A 86 -9.11 10.01 6.42
C ILE A 86 -9.66 10.53 7.74
N THR A 87 -9.63 11.84 7.93
CA THR A 87 -10.09 12.54 9.15
C THR A 87 -11.44 13.23 8.98
N MET A 88 -12.11 13.01 7.84
CA MET A 88 -13.42 13.54 7.51
C MET A 88 -14.35 12.42 7.06
N ALA A 89 -15.66 12.72 6.90
CA ALA A 89 -16.58 11.77 6.29
C ALA A 89 -16.09 11.34 4.90
N TRP A 90 -16.11 10.04 4.64
CA TRP A 90 -15.65 9.44 3.38
C TRP A 90 -16.79 8.71 2.67
N PRO A 91 -17.70 9.45 2.01
CA PRO A 91 -18.84 8.86 1.30
C PRO A 91 -18.42 7.96 0.13
N GLU A 92 -17.22 8.15 -0.41
CA GLU A 92 -16.65 7.31 -1.46
C GLU A 92 -16.44 5.87 -0.98
N GLY A 93 -16.04 5.65 0.26
CA GLY A 93 -15.90 4.31 0.86
C GLY A 93 -17.19 3.50 0.81
N ILE A 94 -18.34 4.16 1.02
CA ILE A 94 -19.66 3.53 0.87
C ILE A 94 -19.91 3.16 -0.60
N ARG A 95 -19.51 4.00 -1.55
CA ARG A 95 -19.69 3.76 -2.98
C ARG A 95 -18.81 2.65 -3.52
N PHE A 96 -17.62 2.45 -2.93
CA PHE A 96 -16.77 1.29 -3.22
C PHE A 96 -17.37 -0.03 -2.74
N GLY A 97 -18.31 0.01 -1.79
CA GLY A 97 -19.08 -1.15 -1.37
C GLY A 97 -18.39 -2.05 -0.35
N TYR A 98 -17.47 -1.53 0.47
CA TYR A 98 -16.92 -2.27 1.62
C TYR A 98 -17.99 -2.64 2.63
N ASP A 99 -17.87 -3.82 3.24
CA ASP A 99 -18.72 -4.22 4.39
C ASP A 99 -18.45 -3.32 5.60
N GLU A 100 -17.15 -2.95 5.80
CA GLU A 100 -16.71 -2.12 6.92
C GLU A 100 -15.68 -1.08 6.46
N VAL A 101 -15.79 0.13 6.99
CA VAL A 101 -14.84 1.22 6.76
C VAL A 101 -14.37 1.75 8.11
N TYR A 102 -13.06 1.80 8.29
CA TYR A 102 -12.40 2.37 9.47
C TYR A 102 -11.58 3.58 9.03
N ALA A 103 -12.10 4.77 9.26
CA ALA A 103 -11.38 6.03 9.12
C ALA A 103 -10.65 6.38 10.43
N HIS A 104 -9.95 7.50 10.48
CA HIS A 104 -9.16 7.91 11.64
C HIS A 104 -9.88 7.77 12.98
N GLU A 105 -11.10 8.30 13.08
CA GLU A 105 -11.89 8.31 14.33
C GLU A 105 -12.33 6.91 14.77
N ASP A 106 -12.47 5.97 13.81
CA ASP A 106 -12.93 4.61 14.08
C ASP A 106 -11.81 3.69 14.61
N ILE A 107 -10.55 4.08 14.42
CA ILE A 107 -9.39 3.25 14.76
C ILE A 107 -9.00 3.39 16.25
N GLY A 108 -9.39 4.49 16.89
CA GLY A 108 -9.22 4.67 18.33
C GLY A 108 -7.76 4.81 18.78
N TYR A 109 -6.93 5.50 17.98
CA TYR A 109 -5.55 5.82 18.34
C TYR A 109 -5.52 6.84 19.47
N ALA A 110 -4.90 6.48 20.62
CA ALA A 110 -4.74 7.34 21.79
C ALA A 110 -3.29 7.85 21.96
N GLY A 111 -2.43 7.58 21.00
CA GLY A 111 -1.04 8.08 21.00
C GLY A 111 -0.94 9.56 20.64
N PRO A 112 0.28 10.13 20.63
CA PRO A 112 0.50 11.53 20.33
C PRO A 112 0.30 11.85 18.85
N PRO A 113 -0.02 13.09 18.51
CA PRO A 113 -0.01 13.55 17.12
C PRO A 113 1.44 13.56 16.58
N LEU A 114 1.60 13.10 15.35
CA LEU A 114 2.89 13.01 14.67
C LEU A 114 2.93 13.93 13.43
N ASN A 115 2.70 15.22 13.63
CA ASN A 115 2.49 16.22 12.58
C ASN A 115 1.27 15.86 11.73
N TRP A 116 1.45 15.66 10.43
CA TRP A 116 0.38 15.31 9.50
C TRP A 116 0.07 13.81 9.47
N VAL A 117 1.00 12.98 9.96
CA VAL A 117 0.78 11.54 10.12
C VAL A 117 -0.14 11.30 11.31
N THR A 118 -1.33 10.82 11.06
CA THR A 118 -2.38 10.69 12.08
C THR A 118 -2.06 9.63 13.13
N MET A 119 -1.42 8.55 12.69
CA MET A 119 -0.94 7.45 13.53
C MET A 119 0.18 6.68 12.82
N PRO A 120 1.10 6.02 13.54
CA PRO A 120 2.13 5.19 12.93
C PRO A 120 1.55 4.01 12.15
N ASP A 121 2.17 3.63 11.03
CA ASP A 121 1.77 2.44 10.26
C ASP A 121 1.74 1.19 11.14
N GLN A 122 2.69 1.05 12.08
CA GLN A 122 2.73 -0.09 12.97
C GLN A 122 1.50 -0.18 13.87
N PHE A 123 0.93 0.95 14.29
CA PHE A 123 -0.34 0.97 15.01
C PHE A 123 -1.50 0.51 14.13
N THR A 124 -1.54 0.98 12.89
CA THR A 124 -2.57 0.59 11.90
C THR A 124 -2.55 -0.93 11.67
N TRP A 125 -1.38 -1.53 11.47
CA TRP A 125 -1.23 -2.97 11.35
C TRP A 125 -1.62 -3.72 12.64
N SER A 126 -1.25 -3.20 13.81
CA SER A 126 -1.67 -3.78 15.10
C SER A 126 -3.18 -3.74 15.27
N PHE A 127 -3.85 -2.68 14.83
CA PHE A 127 -5.31 -2.59 14.84
C PHE A 127 -5.96 -3.62 13.92
N LEU A 128 -5.41 -3.84 12.72
CA LEU A 128 -5.86 -4.91 11.82
C LEU A 128 -5.89 -6.25 12.55
N GLU A 129 -4.78 -6.64 13.20
CA GLU A 129 -4.66 -7.93 13.87
C GLU A 129 -5.60 -8.04 15.07
N ARG A 130 -5.55 -7.08 15.98
CA ARG A 130 -6.29 -7.16 17.26
C ARG A 130 -7.78 -6.98 17.11
N THR A 131 -8.22 -6.21 16.12
CA THR A 131 -9.62 -5.78 16.02
C THR A 131 -10.32 -6.37 14.80
N ILE A 132 -9.68 -6.33 13.65
CA ILE A 132 -10.34 -6.70 12.39
C ILE A 132 -10.22 -8.21 12.15
N ARG A 133 -9.02 -8.79 12.18
CA ARG A 133 -8.83 -10.23 11.91
C ARG A 133 -9.44 -11.14 12.97
N THR A 134 -9.59 -10.67 14.20
CA THR A 134 -10.25 -11.44 15.27
C THR A 134 -11.76 -11.52 15.14
N ARG A 135 -12.38 -10.65 14.33
CA ARG A 135 -13.82 -10.69 14.07
C ARG A 135 -14.13 -11.71 12.98
N GLU A 136 -15.21 -12.45 13.15
CA GLU A 136 -15.73 -13.40 12.15
C GLU A 136 -14.64 -14.28 11.50
N PRO A 137 -13.85 -15.04 12.27
CA PRO A 137 -12.72 -15.81 11.75
C PRO A 137 -13.13 -16.91 10.76
N SER A 138 -14.41 -17.19 10.64
CA SER A 138 -14.97 -18.15 9.68
C SER A 138 -15.15 -17.59 8.26
N ARG A 139 -15.10 -16.27 8.09
CA ARG A 139 -15.16 -15.62 6.77
C ARG A 139 -13.75 -15.16 6.35
N PRO A 140 -13.30 -15.46 5.12
CA PRO A 140 -12.05 -14.91 4.65
C PRO A 140 -12.13 -13.38 4.58
N LEU A 141 -11.00 -12.71 4.76
CA LEU A 141 -10.90 -11.25 4.82
C LEU A 141 -10.21 -10.71 3.57
N PHE A 142 -10.82 -9.73 2.93
CA PHE A 142 -10.16 -8.77 2.04
C PHE A 142 -10.02 -7.44 2.78
N ALA A 143 -8.81 -6.95 2.98
CA ALA A 143 -8.55 -5.67 3.62
C ALA A 143 -7.72 -4.77 2.71
N GLU A 144 -8.22 -3.58 2.39
CA GLU A 144 -7.43 -2.50 1.81
C GLU A 144 -6.97 -1.56 2.91
N ILE A 145 -5.67 -1.27 2.95
CA ILE A 145 -5.06 -0.49 4.02
C ILE A 145 -4.26 0.66 3.42
N GLY A 146 -4.72 1.89 3.67
CA GLY A 146 -4.03 3.11 3.25
C GLY A 146 -3.03 3.58 4.30
N LEU A 147 -1.81 3.05 4.29
CA LEU A 147 -0.74 3.45 5.22
C LEU A 147 -0.34 4.92 5.02
N ILE A 148 0.14 5.59 6.07
CA ILE A 148 0.38 7.03 6.04
C ILE A 148 1.79 7.47 6.48
N SER A 149 2.61 6.60 7.07
CA SER A 149 3.90 7.03 7.61
C SER A 149 4.90 7.48 6.55
N SER A 150 4.73 7.07 5.29
CA SER A 150 5.53 7.54 4.17
C SER A 150 5.02 8.85 3.54
N HIS A 151 3.95 9.44 4.07
CA HIS A 151 3.43 10.74 3.63
C HIS A 151 4.24 11.91 4.23
N ALA A 152 4.36 13.02 3.49
CA ALA A 152 4.96 14.25 4.03
C ALA A 152 4.25 14.67 5.34
N PRO A 153 4.96 15.31 6.28
CA PRO A 153 6.24 16.02 6.14
C PRO A 153 7.52 15.19 6.42
N TRP A 154 7.44 13.87 6.58
CA TRP A 154 8.54 12.93 6.83
C TRP A 154 9.34 13.22 8.12
N THR A 155 8.65 13.69 9.14
CA THR A 155 9.19 13.94 10.48
C THR A 155 8.04 13.89 11.50
N PRO A 156 8.20 13.22 12.66
CA PRO A 156 9.35 12.41 13.08
C PRO A 156 9.44 11.09 12.31
N ILE A 157 10.63 10.46 12.30
CA ILE A 157 10.82 9.08 11.86
C ILE A 157 10.83 8.20 13.11
N LEU A 158 9.93 7.25 13.18
CA LEU A 158 9.81 6.34 14.30
C LEU A 158 10.67 5.08 14.09
N PRO A 159 11.15 4.43 15.17
CA PRO A 159 11.65 3.07 15.08
C PRO A 159 10.50 2.07 14.94
N VAL A 160 10.75 0.92 14.35
CA VAL A 160 9.86 -0.23 14.45
C VAL A 160 10.01 -0.84 15.84
N LEU A 161 8.90 -0.98 16.56
CA LEU A 161 8.89 -1.57 17.89
C LEU A 161 8.83 -3.10 17.79
N ASP A 162 9.65 -3.78 18.59
CA ASP A 162 9.66 -5.25 18.63
C ASP A 162 8.44 -5.84 19.35
N ASP A 163 7.95 -5.15 20.38
CA ASP A 163 6.79 -5.56 21.16
C ASP A 163 5.49 -5.11 20.51
N TRP A 164 4.93 -5.98 19.68
CA TRP A 164 3.65 -5.74 18.99
C TRP A 164 2.44 -5.81 19.94
N GLU A 165 2.51 -6.61 20.99
CA GLU A 165 1.42 -6.70 21.98
C GLU A 165 1.35 -5.42 22.82
N GLY A 166 2.48 -4.86 23.15
CA GLY A 166 2.61 -3.60 23.89
C GLY A 166 2.20 -2.35 23.12
N ILE A 167 1.92 -2.44 21.81
CA ILE A 167 1.40 -1.30 21.02
C ILE A 167 0.07 -0.79 21.59
N GLY A 168 -0.78 -1.70 22.07
CA GLY A 168 -1.99 -1.35 22.81
C GLY A 168 -2.90 -0.37 22.07
N ASP A 169 -3.25 0.73 22.74
CA ASP A 169 -4.04 1.84 22.19
C ASP A 169 -3.18 2.91 21.48
N GLY A 170 -1.88 2.68 21.36
CA GLY A 170 -0.93 3.63 20.76
C GLY A 170 -0.25 4.56 21.76
N SER A 171 -0.59 4.51 23.06
CA SER A 171 0.08 5.33 24.09
C SER A 171 1.58 5.05 24.18
N VAL A 172 2.04 3.88 23.72
CA VAL A 172 3.48 3.54 23.64
C VAL A 172 4.26 4.51 22.78
N PHE A 173 3.64 5.21 21.86
CA PHE A 173 4.27 6.21 21.00
C PHE A 173 4.42 7.60 21.66
N GLN A 174 3.93 7.80 22.88
CA GLN A 174 4.04 9.06 23.61
C GLN A 174 5.47 9.65 23.69
N PRO A 175 6.56 8.87 23.82
CA PRO A 175 7.92 9.40 23.82
C PRO A 175 8.34 10.15 22.55
N TRP A 176 7.61 9.99 21.45
CA TRP A 176 7.89 10.66 20.17
C TRP A 176 7.02 11.90 19.93
N GLU A 177 6.21 12.32 20.91
CA GLU A 177 5.47 13.58 20.83
C GLU A 177 6.45 14.75 20.67
N GLY A 178 6.26 15.51 19.59
CA GLY A 178 7.16 16.64 19.27
C GLY A 178 8.60 16.25 18.94
N ALA A 179 8.88 14.94 18.77
CA ALA A 179 10.19 14.48 18.36
C ALA A 179 10.50 14.82 16.89
N GLY A 180 11.78 14.73 16.56
CA GLY A 180 12.27 15.07 15.23
C GLY A 180 12.39 16.56 14.98
N GLU A 181 12.82 16.91 13.80
CA GLU A 181 12.94 18.30 13.40
C GLU A 181 11.57 18.88 13.01
N PRO A 182 11.26 20.14 13.40
CA PRO A 182 10.03 20.76 12.95
C PRO A 182 9.94 20.81 11.41
N PRO A 183 8.77 20.54 10.80
CA PRO A 183 8.63 20.55 9.34
C PRO A 183 9.14 21.83 8.68
N GLN A 184 8.89 23.00 9.28
CA GLN A 184 9.31 24.30 8.76
C GLN A 184 10.85 24.45 8.71
N GLU A 185 11.58 23.76 9.57
CA GLU A 185 13.04 23.74 9.58
C GLU A 185 13.57 22.72 8.56
N LEU A 186 13.04 21.50 8.57
CA LEU A 186 13.42 20.43 7.66
C LEU A 186 13.26 20.86 6.19
N TRP A 187 12.13 21.47 5.87
CA TRP A 187 11.79 21.84 4.48
C TRP A 187 12.56 23.05 3.92
N ARG A 188 13.50 23.63 4.68
CA ARG A 188 14.48 24.63 4.17
C ARG A 188 15.62 24.01 3.39
N ASP A 189 15.85 22.71 3.55
CA ASP A 189 16.94 21.97 2.90
C ASP A 189 16.38 20.77 2.13
N THR A 190 16.38 20.87 0.81
CA THR A 190 15.83 19.84 -0.08
C THR A 190 16.56 18.50 0.03
N ASP A 191 17.86 18.48 0.29
CA ASP A 191 18.58 17.22 0.39
C ASP A 191 18.23 16.50 1.71
N ARG A 192 18.02 17.23 2.77
CA ARG A 192 17.50 16.68 4.03
C ARG A 192 16.08 16.18 3.91
N VAL A 193 15.20 16.90 3.22
CA VAL A 193 13.83 16.45 2.92
C VAL A 193 13.87 15.10 2.19
N ARG A 194 14.76 14.96 1.21
CA ARG A 194 14.94 13.71 0.46
C ARG A 194 15.46 12.56 1.31
N GLU A 195 16.38 12.85 2.23
CA GLU A 195 16.89 11.88 3.18
C GLU A 195 15.76 11.40 4.12
N HIS A 196 14.98 12.32 4.67
CA HIS A 196 13.85 12.01 5.53
C HIS A 196 12.74 11.23 4.79
N TYR A 197 12.48 11.57 3.52
CA TYR A 197 11.61 10.74 2.69
C TYR A 197 12.10 9.28 2.61
N ALA A 198 13.39 9.09 2.31
CA ALA A 198 13.95 7.73 2.22
C ALA A 198 13.89 6.98 3.56
N MET A 199 14.14 7.68 4.68
CA MET A 199 14.02 7.10 6.03
C MET A 199 12.56 6.72 6.35
N SER A 200 11.60 7.53 5.96
CA SER A 200 10.17 7.28 6.17
C SER A 200 9.69 6.07 5.36
N VAL A 201 10.12 5.94 4.10
CA VAL A 201 9.90 4.73 3.31
C VAL A 201 10.58 3.51 3.96
N GLY A 202 11.81 3.69 4.47
CA GLY A 202 12.53 2.65 5.20
C GLY A 202 11.75 2.17 6.44
N TYR A 203 11.15 3.09 7.19
CA TYR A 203 10.26 2.74 8.31
C TYR A 203 9.05 1.93 7.84
N ALA A 204 8.35 2.37 6.79
CA ALA A 204 7.19 1.66 6.25
C ALA A 204 7.55 0.23 5.81
N VAL A 205 8.66 0.04 5.09
CA VAL A 205 9.18 -1.29 4.71
C VAL A 205 9.54 -2.11 5.94
N GLY A 206 10.19 -1.52 6.95
CA GLY A 206 10.53 -2.19 8.20
C GLY A 206 9.31 -2.68 8.98
N VAL A 207 8.24 -1.87 9.01
CA VAL A 207 6.95 -2.27 9.62
C VAL A 207 6.33 -3.44 8.87
N VAL A 208 6.26 -3.36 7.53
CA VAL A 208 5.75 -4.46 6.68
C VAL A 208 6.56 -5.74 6.91
N THR A 209 7.89 -5.65 6.99
CA THR A 209 8.77 -6.78 7.26
C THR A 209 8.44 -7.43 8.60
N SER A 210 8.33 -6.61 9.64
CA SER A 210 8.03 -7.08 10.99
C SER A 210 6.62 -7.66 11.11
N TYR A 211 5.66 -7.10 10.35
CA TYR A 211 4.30 -7.64 10.26
C TYR A 211 4.29 -8.98 9.55
N ALA A 212 4.90 -9.07 8.37
CA ALA A 212 4.91 -10.28 7.57
C ALA A 212 5.48 -11.47 8.35
N GLU A 213 6.63 -11.29 8.98
CA GLU A 213 7.31 -12.31 9.79
C GLU A 213 6.42 -12.89 10.92
N ARG A 214 5.47 -12.10 11.43
CA ARG A 214 4.63 -12.49 12.57
C ARG A 214 3.26 -13.01 12.18
N TYR A 215 2.67 -12.50 11.12
CA TYR A 215 1.23 -12.64 10.89
C TYR A 215 0.87 -13.16 9.50
N VAL A 216 1.83 -13.24 8.57
CA VAL A 216 1.62 -13.87 7.28
C VAL A 216 1.85 -15.36 7.41
N ASP A 217 0.97 -16.15 6.80
CA ASP A 217 1.01 -17.60 6.75
C ASP A 217 0.65 -18.11 5.34
N ASP A 218 0.47 -19.43 5.19
CA ASP A 218 0.11 -20.07 3.91
C ASP A 218 -1.28 -19.65 3.40
N SER A 219 -2.14 -19.12 4.26
CA SER A 219 -3.48 -18.65 3.90
C SER A 219 -3.56 -17.16 3.58
N THR A 220 -2.43 -16.45 3.64
CA THR A 220 -2.34 -15.00 3.49
C THR A 220 -1.63 -14.64 2.19
N LEU A 221 -2.27 -13.81 1.37
CA LEU A 221 -1.65 -13.11 0.25
C LEU A 221 -1.54 -11.63 0.60
N LEU A 222 -0.35 -11.20 1.01
CA LEU A 222 -0.06 -9.80 1.35
C LEU A 222 0.53 -9.08 0.14
N ILE A 223 -0.20 -8.09 -0.38
CA ILE A 223 0.26 -7.24 -1.49
C ILE A 223 0.54 -5.84 -0.95
N VAL A 224 1.77 -5.38 -1.09
CA VAL A 224 2.23 -4.06 -0.64
C VAL A 224 2.74 -3.29 -1.85
N LEU A 225 2.20 -2.10 -2.08
CA LEU A 225 2.61 -1.27 -3.22
C LEU A 225 2.65 0.21 -2.86
N GLY A 226 3.42 0.98 -3.63
CA GLY A 226 3.27 2.42 -3.66
C GLY A 226 2.00 2.81 -4.42
N ASP A 227 1.29 3.80 -3.95
CA ASP A 227 0.13 4.36 -4.64
C ASP A 227 0.54 5.30 -5.79
N HIS A 228 1.58 6.10 -5.57
CA HIS A 228 2.19 6.97 -6.58
C HIS A 228 3.64 7.33 -6.22
N GLN A 229 4.37 7.86 -7.20
CA GLN A 229 5.67 8.49 -6.93
C GLN A 229 5.48 9.80 -6.16
N PRO A 230 6.40 10.18 -5.27
CA PRO A 230 6.38 11.49 -4.63
C PRO A 230 6.58 12.62 -5.64
N ALA A 231 6.33 13.85 -5.20
CA ALA A 231 6.48 15.05 -6.03
C ALA A 231 7.89 15.16 -6.66
N PRO A 232 8.03 15.86 -7.81
CA PRO A 232 9.30 16.02 -8.51
C PRO A 232 10.44 16.61 -7.65
N LEU A 233 10.13 17.37 -6.62
CA LEU A 233 11.12 17.80 -5.61
C LEU A 233 11.94 16.63 -5.05
N ILE A 234 11.30 15.47 -4.89
CA ILE A 234 11.91 14.25 -4.36
C ILE A 234 12.54 13.43 -5.49
N THR A 235 11.77 13.11 -6.52
CA THR A 235 12.18 12.18 -7.58
C THR A 235 13.03 12.80 -8.67
N GLY A 236 12.84 14.08 -8.95
CA GLY A 236 13.26 14.77 -10.18
C GLY A 236 12.14 14.75 -11.22
N ASP A 237 12.25 15.66 -12.20
CA ASP A 237 11.20 15.90 -13.21
C ASP A 237 11.05 14.72 -14.21
N ASP A 238 12.11 13.97 -14.45
CA ASP A 238 12.14 12.85 -15.41
C ASP A 238 11.91 11.48 -14.77
N ALA A 239 11.46 11.42 -13.51
CA ALA A 239 11.22 10.15 -12.84
C ALA A 239 10.07 9.39 -13.52
N PRO A 240 10.22 8.06 -13.70
CA PRO A 240 9.11 7.23 -14.17
C PRO A 240 7.98 7.21 -13.12
N TRP A 241 6.77 6.95 -13.55
CA TRP A 241 5.59 6.88 -12.68
C TRP A 241 5.35 5.45 -12.12
N ASP A 242 6.27 4.54 -12.37
CA ASP A 242 6.18 3.20 -11.84
C ASP A 242 6.44 3.17 -10.33
N VAL A 243 5.64 2.38 -9.64
CA VAL A 243 5.72 2.14 -8.21
C VAL A 243 6.11 0.69 -7.92
N PRO A 244 6.86 0.42 -6.84
CA PRO A 244 7.19 -0.95 -6.46
C PRO A 244 5.95 -1.68 -5.96
N VAL A 245 5.92 -2.98 -6.23
CA VAL A 245 4.93 -3.92 -5.70
C VAL A 245 5.66 -5.11 -5.12
N HIS A 246 5.36 -5.47 -3.88
CA HIS A 246 5.88 -6.65 -3.18
C HIS A 246 4.71 -7.55 -2.82
N VAL A 247 4.81 -8.83 -3.11
CA VAL A 247 3.79 -9.83 -2.77
C VAL A 247 4.42 -10.91 -1.91
N ILE A 248 3.82 -11.15 -0.74
CA ILE A 248 4.35 -12.04 0.29
C ILE A 248 3.29 -13.07 0.67
N SER A 249 3.69 -14.33 0.77
CA SER A 249 2.84 -15.44 1.24
C SER A 249 3.70 -16.57 1.84
N GLY A 250 3.11 -17.37 2.70
CA GLY A 250 3.69 -18.68 3.09
C GLY A 250 3.53 -19.71 2.00
N ASP A 251 2.44 -19.66 1.23
CA ASP A 251 2.19 -20.56 0.10
C ASP A 251 2.84 -20.02 -1.18
N PRO A 252 3.89 -20.66 -1.74
CA PRO A 252 4.52 -20.23 -2.97
C PRO A 252 3.60 -20.30 -4.19
N ASP A 253 2.60 -21.20 -4.20
CA ASP A 253 1.66 -21.34 -5.33
C ASP A 253 0.81 -20.09 -5.50
N LEU A 254 0.55 -19.35 -4.42
CA LEU A 254 -0.12 -18.04 -4.49
C LEU A 254 0.74 -16.95 -5.17
N LEU A 255 2.04 -17.17 -5.33
CA LEU A 255 2.95 -16.22 -5.95
C LEU A 255 3.27 -16.56 -7.41
N GLU A 256 3.02 -17.80 -7.85
CA GLU A 256 3.28 -18.21 -9.25
C GLU A 256 2.63 -17.29 -10.29
N PRO A 257 1.34 -16.86 -10.15
CA PRO A 257 0.75 -15.96 -11.12
C PRO A 257 1.48 -14.63 -11.28
N PHE A 258 2.07 -14.11 -10.20
CA PHE A 258 2.88 -12.89 -10.25
C PHE A 258 4.20 -13.10 -10.98
N LEU A 259 4.84 -14.27 -10.80
CA LEU A 259 6.04 -14.63 -11.56
C LEU A 259 5.73 -14.74 -13.05
N ASP A 260 4.60 -15.36 -13.42
CA ASP A 260 4.11 -15.42 -14.81
C ASP A 260 3.79 -14.04 -15.37
N TRP A 261 3.38 -13.08 -14.52
CA TRP A 261 3.19 -11.69 -14.92
C TRP A 261 4.50 -10.91 -15.14
N GLY A 262 5.63 -11.49 -14.74
CA GLY A 262 6.95 -10.90 -14.93
C GLY A 262 7.55 -10.30 -13.65
N PHE A 263 6.97 -10.56 -12.49
CA PHE A 263 7.61 -10.25 -11.21
C PHE A 263 8.82 -11.19 -11.01
N VAL A 264 9.72 -10.80 -10.16
CA VAL A 264 10.93 -11.58 -9.85
C VAL A 264 10.93 -12.01 -8.39
N SER A 265 11.54 -13.17 -8.12
CA SER A 265 11.73 -13.62 -6.74
C SER A 265 12.64 -12.68 -5.95
N GLY A 266 12.27 -12.42 -4.69
CA GLY A 266 12.99 -11.54 -3.79
C GLY A 266 12.33 -10.17 -3.64
N ALA A 267 12.88 -9.35 -2.72
CA ALA A 267 12.32 -8.05 -2.37
C ALA A 267 12.74 -6.90 -3.31
N TRP A 268 13.70 -7.12 -4.18
CA TRP A 268 14.10 -6.12 -5.17
C TRP A 268 13.26 -6.28 -6.44
N PRO A 269 12.49 -5.24 -6.82
CA PRO A 269 11.82 -5.25 -8.11
C PRO A 269 12.86 -5.38 -9.23
N GLY A 270 12.66 -6.34 -10.13
CA GLY A 270 13.56 -6.57 -11.25
C GLY A 270 13.79 -5.32 -12.11
N PRO A 271 14.83 -5.33 -12.96
CA PRO A 271 15.00 -4.28 -13.96
C PRO A 271 13.75 -4.28 -14.85
N GLY A 272 13.10 -3.10 -14.96
CA GLY A 272 11.82 -2.96 -15.61
C GLY A 272 11.78 -3.59 -17.00
N GLY A 273 10.79 -4.46 -17.20
CA GLY A 273 10.25 -4.83 -18.51
C GLY A 273 9.16 -3.85 -18.92
N GLU A 274 8.27 -4.23 -19.81
CA GLU A 274 7.04 -3.49 -20.08
C GLU A 274 6.20 -3.46 -18.80
N THR A 275 6.13 -2.28 -18.17
CA THR A 275 5.40 -2.09 -16.92
C THR A 275 3.97 -1.70 -17.26
N LEU A 276 2.99 -2.49 -16.79
CA LEU A 276 1.58 -2.22 -16.99
C LEU A 276 1.06 -1.21 -15.98
N GLY A 277 -0.03 -0.52 -16.30
CA GLY A 277 -0.73 0.35 -15.38
C GLY A 277 -1.42 -0.41 -14.25
N VAL A 278 -1.64 0.27 -13.13
CA VAL A 278 -2.39 -0.30 -11.99
C VAL A 278 -3.83 -0.70 -12.35
N ASP A 279 -4.40 -0.12 -13.42
CA ASP A 279 -5.70 -0.46 -13.97
C ASP A 279 -5.79 -1.87 -14.57
N TYR A 280 -4.66 -2.46 -14.94
CA TYR A 280 -4.63 -3.85 -15.40
C TYR A 280 -4.75 -4.87 -14.25
N PHE A 281 -4.50 -4.44 -13.02
CA PHE A 281 -4.41 -5.34 -11.86
C PHE A 281 -5.70 -6.12 -11.61
N ARG A 282 -6.88 -5.46 -11.59
CA ARG A 282 -8.15 -6.12 -11.28
C ARG A 282 -8.44 -7.28 -12.24
N ASP A 283 -8.43 -7.01 -13.52
CA ASP A 283 -8.79 -8.02 -14.54
C ASP A 283 -7.77 -9.16 -14.59
N TRP A 284 -6.48 -8.84 -14.42
CA TRP A 284 -5.43 -9.84 -14.30
C TRP A 284 -5.61 -10.70 -13.04
N PHE A 285 -5.85 -10.08 -11.88
CA PHE A 285 -6.02 -10.78 -10.60
C PHE A 285 -7.20 -11.74 -10.64
N LEU A 286 -8.33 -11.30 -11.16
CA LEU A 286 -9.50 -12.15 -11.34
C LEU A 286 -9.22 -13.32 -12.28
N HIS A 287 -8.51 -13.09 -13.38
CA HIS A 287 -8.11 -14.17 -14.28
C HIS A 287 -7.19 -15.19 -13.58
N ALA A 288 -6.23 -14.73 -12.80
CA ALA A 288 -5.25 -15.57 -12.14
C ALA A 288 -5.82 -16.42 -11.01
N TYR A 289 -6.80 -15.87 -10.25
CA TYR A 289 -7.25 -16.49 -9.00
C TYR A 289 -8.72 -16.99 -9.00
N SER A 290 -9.49 -16.81 -10.09
CA SER A 290 -10.91 -17.21 -10.11
C SER A 290 -11.20 -18.57 -10.77
N GLY A 291 -10.18 -19.35 -11.13
CA GLY A 291 -10.36 -20.63 -11.84
C GLY A 291 -10.86 -20.48 -13.29
N ASP A 292 -11.19 -21.59 -13.94
CA ASP A 292 -11.45 -21.72 -15.41
C ASP A 292 -12.64 -20.90 -15.98
N ALA A 293 -13.28 -20.07 -15.20
CA ALA A 293 -14.53 -19.39 -15.58
C ALA A 293 -14.35 -18.05 -16.31
N ILE A 294 -13.15 -17.46 -16.31
CA ILE A 294 -12.90 -16.11 -16.86
C ILE A 294 -12.15 -16.18 -18.18
N ARG A 295 -12.73 -15.56 -19.23
CA ARG A 295 -12.15 -15.47 -20.57
C ARG A 295 -10.86 -14.63 -20.57
N THR A 296 -9.90 -15.04 -21.40
CA THR A 296 -8.60 -14.39 -21.63
C THR A 296 -8.72 -12.86 -21.73
N PRO A 297 -7.94 -12.08 -20.95
CA PRO A 297 -7.94 -10.63 -21.07
C PRO A 297 -7.47 -10.19 -22.46
N VAL A 298 -8.19 -9.25 -23.06
CA VAL A 298 -7.75 -8.59 -24.29
C VAL A 298 -6.57 -7.69 -23.94
N ARG A 299 -5.38 -8.01 -24.44
CA ARG A 299 -4.22 -7.12 -24.36
C ARG A 299 -4.51 -5.85 -25.16
N HIS A 300 -4.89 -4.79 -24.49
CA HIS A 300 -4.83 -3.46 -25.08
C HIS A 300 -3.41 -2.94 -24.87
N ALA A 301 -2.72 -2.64 -25.97
CA ALA A 301 -1.41 -2.01 -25.91
C ALA A 301 -1.51 -0.70 -25.10
N ALA A 302 -0.61 -0.53 -24.12
CA ALA A 302 -0.54 0.66 -23.30
C ALA A 302 -0.34 1.90 -24.17
N GLY A 303 -1.42 2.64 -24.40
CA GLY A 303 -1.39 3.97 -25.00
C GLY A 303 -0.92 5.01 -23.96
N GLY A 304 0.25 4.79 -23.40
CA GLY A 304 0.89 5.75 -22.49
C GLY A 304 1.69 6.79 -23.26
N ALA A 305 1.01 7.67 -23.99
CA ALA A 305 1.62 8.94 -24.35
C ALA A 305 1.48 9.87 -23.13
N LYS A 306 2.63 10.37 -22.63
CA LYS A 306 2.65 11.54 -21.73
C LYS A 306 1.67 12.58 -22.30
N PRO A 307 0.80 13.21 -21.50
CA PRO A 307 0.12 14.39 -21.96
C PRO A 307 1.19 15.45 -22.24
N ASP A 308 1.25 15.89 -23.50
CA ASP A 308 2.08 17.01 -23.88
C ASP A 308 1.58 18.28 -23.17
N GLY A 309 2.51 18.92 -22.39
CA GLY A 309 2.63 20.30 -21.95
C GLY A 309 1.53 20.95 -21.15
#